data_a2587206366d97a7a46145d0f1cbf4ca
#
_entry.id   a2587206366d97a7a46145d0f1cbf4ca
#
_cell.length_a   1.000
_cell.length_b   1.000
_cell.length_c   1.000
_cell.angle_alpha   90.00
_cell.angle_beta   90.00
_cell.angle_gamma   90.00
#
_symmetry.space_group_name_H-M   'P 1'
#
loop_
_entity.id
_entity.type
_entity.pdbx_description
1 polymer ?
#
loop_
_entity_poly.entity_id
_entity_poly.type
_entity_poly.pdbx_seq_one_letter_code
_entity_poly.pdbx_strand_id
1 'polypeptide(L)'
;MVLESLIAAANRAQQAIEHNMGNCSRTWHIGFFFDGVGRNIERDAPNRRLSNIARLFRAFPDEKQNSSFDTYSKLYFSGLGTPFHEDLSTKLHTIMDGAQNTTLEDLHDQPKEMAKDAGKEILKGKNWYEVLKDSSKKLLKPAEWRNLVTDIGTDIAKKVSIEATPCLRDTPVMADFLVTGVDTRVTSAKRQFESYFERAKASSDVPIKLISVSLFGFDLGATLARKFLDDLLGEICQKQGDRYTWQGIPVDILFTGLFDCSRDTSASNDNGVDYFISAAGGPLRSLSMMFGRKYIDHFSVLPDAVKNALHLVAAHERRVWRCLYRFGSSNPKHREELLPGCSEDIGGGLKASEQKPSAELCRVALHRMYREAAMAGVPFPDFQTLQQVSETVASYFLMQDNVENASVAQWVNRYQKAVLGKPVNLSTQNLHLDSYFEWLGQQFYQYRLARQQLEKEQADITLAAGSSAGLLGITPQGKQQAMHVQAKTEVLDSHWGWLNDIDSVARDIINTTEGPGPFDTAIKIAPDVYEPAYRRAKRFHQYRINAFTGDAPPQPWYRAPPEIFAYFVHDLITVDRGASISTDFFVVRAAETPKPE
;
A
#
# COMPACT_ATOMS: atom_id res chain seq x y z
N MET A 1 -26.49 -9.05 2.52
CA MET A 1 -26.07 -10.45 2.77
C MET A 1 -26.91 -11.48 2.01
N VAL A 2 -28.24 -11.60 2.25
CA VAL A 2 -29.06 -12.58 1.51
C VAL A 2 -29.03 -12.36 -0.01
N LEU A 3 -29.13 -11.13 -0.49
CA LEU A 3 -29.07 -10.81 -1.93
C LEU A 3 -27.70 -11.12 -2.53
N GLU A 4 -26.63 -10.84 -1.81
CA GLU A 4 -25.24 -11.10 -2.25
C GLU A 4 -24.96 -12.59 -2.37
N SER A 5 -25.43 -13.40 -1.44
CA SER A 5 -25.32 -14.87 -1.52
C SER A 5 -26.14 -15.47 -2.66
N LEU A 6 -27.31 -14.91 -2.96
CA LEU A 6 -28.12 -15.32 -4.11
C LEU A 6 -27.45 -14.98 -5.44
N ILE A 7 -26.84 -13.80 -5.56
CA ILE A 7 -26.07 -13.40 -6.76
C ILE A 7 -24.88 -14.34 -6.94
N ALA A 8 -24.12 -14.63 -5.87
CA ALA A 8 -23.00 -15.56 -5.92
C ALA A 8 -23.44 -16.97 -6.34
N ALA A 9 -24.57 -17.46 -5.81
CA ALA A 9 -25.13 -18.74 -6.20
C ALA A 9 -25.58 -18.76 -7.68
N ALA A 10 -26.22 -17.68 -8.16
CA ALA A 10 -26.62 -17.54 -9.54
C ALA A 10 -25.40 -17.54 -10.49
N ASN A 11 -24.32 -16.84 -10.14
CA ASN A 11 -23.09 -16.81 -10.94
C ASN A 11 -22.45 -18.21 -11.01
N ARG A 12 -22.40 -18.97 -9.90
CA ARG A 12 -21.91 -20.36 -9.92
C ARG A 12 -22.77 -21.27 -10.78
N ALA A 13 -24.10 -21.15 -10.68
CA ALA A 13 -25.02 -21.90 -11.54
C ALA A 13 -24.83 -21.57 -13.02
N GLN A 14 -24.63 -20.30 -13.35
CA GLN A 14 -24.34 -19.85 -14.70
C GLN A 14 -23.03 -20.47 -15.23
N GLN A 15 -21.95 -20.48 -14.43
CA GLN A 15 -20.69 -21.13 -14.80
C GLN A 15 -20.86 -22.63 -15.04
N ALA A 16 -21.62 -23.31 -14.19
CA ALA A 16 -21.89 -24.74 -14.35
C ALA A 16 -22.61 -25.04 -15.66
N ILE A 17 -23.56 -24.19 -16.08
CA ILE A 17 -24.24 -24.29 -17.36
C ILE A 17 -23.29 -24.02 -18.54
N GLU A 18 -22.51 -22.94 -18.47
CA GLU A 18 -21.56 -22.55 -19.52
C GLU A 18 -20.52 -23.64 -19.82
N HIS A 19 -20.12 -24.41 -18.81
CA HIS A 19 -19.12 -25.47 -18.93
C HIS A 19 -19.72 -26.88 -18.99
N ASN A 20 -21.02 -27.04 -19.12
CA ASN A 20 -21.72 -28.34 -19.15
C ASN A 20 -21.31 -29.24 -17.96
N MET A 21 -21.24 -28.67 -16.77
CA MET A 21 -20.84 -29.38 -15.56
C MET A 21 -21.98 -30.27 -15.06
N GLY A 22 -21.76 -31.58 -15.11
CA GLY A 22 -22.72 -32.59 -14.58
C GLY A 22 -22.41 -32.97 -13.13
N ASN A 23 -23.25 -33.83 -12.55
CA ASN A 23 -23.13 -34.28 -11.16
C ASN A 23 -21.82 -35.05 -10.82
N CYS A 24 -21.00 -35.40 -11.82
CA CYS A 24 -19.72 -36.10 -11.66
C CYS A 24 -18.56 -35.22 -12.11
N SER A 25 -18.54 -33.96 -11.73
CA SER A 25 -17.48 -33.01 -12.08
C SER A 25 -17.18 -32.06 -10.94
N ARG A 26 -15.91 -31.62 -10.85
CA ARG A 26 -15.43 -30.67 -9.86
C ARG A 26 -14.95 -29.38 -10.53
N THR A 27 -15.09 -28.28 -9.80
CA THR A 27 -14.37 -27.03 -10.05
C THR A 27 -13.15 -26.96 -9.13
N TRP A 28 -11.98 -26.64 -9.70
CA TRP A 28 -10.82 -26.28 -8.91
C TRP A 28 -10.71 -24.76 -8.79
N HIS A 29 -10.92 -24.25 -7.59
CA HIS A 29 -10.79 -22.85 -7.25
C HIS A 29 -9.38 -22.57 -6.72
N ILE A 30 -8.63 -21.72 -7.39
CA ILE A 30 -7.30 -21.31 -6.96
C ILE A 30 -7.21 -19.80 -6.78
N GLY A 31 -6.75 -19.37 -5.60
CA GLY A 31 -6.53 -17.96 -5.25
C GLY A 31 -5.04 -17.63 -5.18
N PHE A 32 -4.60 -16.59 -5.89
CA PHE A 32 -3.25 -16.04 -5.84
C PHE A 32 -3.26 -14.71 -5.12
N PHE A 33 -2.38 -14.54 -4.12
CA PHE A 33 -2.36 -13.39 -3.23
C PHE A 33 -0.96 -12.78 -3.18
N PHE A 34 -0.74 -11.70 -3.95
CA PHE A 34 0.55 -11.01 -4.05
C PHE A 34 0.57 -9.78 -3.14
N ASP A 35 1.37 -9.80 -2.10
CA ASP A 35 1.39 -8.74 -1.10
C ASP A 35 2.25 -7.54 -1.49
N GLY A 36 2.02 -6.40 -0.83
CA GLY A 36 2.70 -5.13 -1.09
C GLY A 36 4.15 -5.12 -0.63
N VAL A 37 4.93 -4.15 -1.12
CA VAL A 37 6.34 -3.97 -0.76
C VAL A 37 6.52 -3.98 0.75
N GLY A 38 7.50 -4.73 1.21
CA GLY A 38 7.81 -4.85 2.63
C GLY A 38 6.75 -5.59 3.45
N ARG A 39 5.72 -6.21 2.85
CA ARG A 39 4.68 -6.97 3.55
C ARG A 39 4.98 -8.46 3.59
N ASN A 40 4.82 -9.05 4.76
CA ASN A 40 5.00 -10.49 4.96
C ASN A 40 4.09 -10.95 6.10
N ILE A 41 3.21 -11.91 5.83
CA ILE A 41 2.20 -12.36 6.78
C ILE A 41 2.81 -12.88 8.08
N GLU A 42 3.95 -13.58 8.03
CA GLU A 42 4.62 -14.15 9.21
C GLU A 42 5.14 -13.07 10.15
N ARG A 43 5.73 -12.01 9.57
CA ARG A 43 6.25 -10.87 10.34
C ARG A 43 5.15 -9.92 10.79
N ASP A 44 4.14 -9.69 9.94
CA ASP A 44 3.15 -8.65 10.14
C ASP A 44 2.00 -9.12 11.06
N ALA A 45 1.69 -10.43 11.11
CA ALA A 45 0.63 -10.98 11.97
C ALA A 45 0.92 -10.78 13.48
N PRO A 46 2.09 -11.14 14.03
CA PRO A 46 2.41 -10.89 15.44
C PRO A 46 2.43 -9.39 15.78
N ASN A 47 2.76 -8.55 14.80
CA ASN A 47 2.83 -7.11 14.95
C ASN A 47 1.49 -6.40 14.74
N ARG A 48 0.40 -7.13 14.48
CA ARG A 48 -0.94 -6.59 14.17
C ARG A 48 -0.94 -5.65 12.95
N ARG A 49 -0.08 -5.91 11.96
CA ARG A 49 0.13 -5.09 10.75
C ARG A 49 -0.29 -5.82 9.47
N LEU A 50 -1.24 -6.73 9.54
CA LEU A 50 -1.66 -7.48 8.36
C LEU A 50 -2.13 -6.55 7.24
N SER A 51 -1.69 -6.84 6.03
CA SER A 51 -2.25 -6.28 4.80
C SER A 51 -3.63 -6.87 4.50
N ASN A 52 -4.37 -6.25 3.62
CA ASN A 52 -5.64 -6.79 3.13
C ASN A 52 -5.42 -8.04 2.28
N ILE A 53 -4.29 -8.17 1.61
CA ILE A 53 -3.90 -9.40 0.89
C ILE A 53 -3.77 -10.57 1.86
N ALA A 54 -3.04 -10.38 2.97
CA ALA A 54 -2.89 -11.40 4.00
C ALA A 54 -4.23 -11.78 4.65
N ARG A 55 -5.13 -10.81 4.85
CA ARG A 55 -6.49 -11.06 5.38
C ARG A 55 -7.35 -11.85 4.40
N LEU A 56 -7.36 -11.48 3.11
CA LEU A 56 -8.09 -12.20 2.06
C LEU A 56 -7.53 -13.62 1.87
N PHE A 57 -6.21 -13.80 1.86
CA PHE A 57 -5.57 -15.12 1.82
C PHE A 57 -6.05 -16.02 2.97
N ARG A 58 -6.12 -15.47 4.19
CA ARG A 58 -6.59 -16.24 5.34
C ARG A 58 -8.08 -16.58 5.28
N ALA A 59 -8.88 -15.71 4.68
CA ALA A 59 -10.32 -15.92 4.53
C ALA A 59 -10.69 -16.82 3.35
N PHE A 60 -9.81 -17.00 2.36
CA PHE A 60 -10.05 -17.88 1.21
C PHE A 60 -10.03 -19.34 1.68
N PRO A 61 -10.96 -20.20 1.19
CA PRO A 61 -10.99 -21.63 1.53
C PRO A 61 -9.67 -22.34 1.21
N ASP A 62 -9.40 -23.41 1.91
CA ASP A 62 -8.27 -24.30 1.67
C ASP A 62 -8.73 -25.75 1.50
N GLU A 63 -7.78 -26.66 1.35
CA GLU A 63 -8.03 -28.08 1.09
C GLU A 63 -8.94 -28.76 2.15
N LYS A 64 -9.06 -28.20 3.37
CA LYS A 64 -9.94 -28.72 4.43
C LYS A 64 -11.42 -28.49 4.13
N GLN A 65 -11.73 -27.50 3.28
CA GLN A 65 -13.09 -27.20 2.83
C GLN A 65 -13.46 -27.88 1.50
N ASN A 66 -12.62 -28.77 0.98
CA ASN A 66 -12.93 -29.52 -0.25
C ASN A 66 -14.24 -30.28 -0.12
N SER A 67 -15.00 -30.31 -1.21
CA SER A 67 -16.26 -31.03 -1.34
C SER A 67 -16.23 -31.98 -2.54
N SER A 68 -17.34 -32.67 -2.79
CA SER A 68 -17.49 -33.50 -3.99
C SER A 68 -17.49 -32.67 -5.28
N PHE A 69 -17.80 -31.37 -5.21
CA PHE A 69 -17.97 -30.49 -6.36
C PHE A 69 -16.89 -29.42 -6.47
N ASP A 70 -16.23 -29.09 -5.36
CA ASP A 70 -15.26 -27.99 -5.29
C ASP A 70 -13.98 -28.45 -4.61
N THR A 71 -12.86 -28.05 -5.19
CA THR A 71 -11.52 -28.21 -4.62
C THR A 71 -10.89 -26.84 -4.52
N TYR A 72 -10.27 -26.53 -3.38
CA TYR A 72 -9.72 -25.21 -3.09
C TYR A 72 -8.21 -25.25 -2.92
N SER A 73 -7.55 -24.24 -3.47
CA SER A 73 -6.12 -24.00 -3.27
C SER A 73 -5.88 -22.50 -3.16
N LYS A 74 -4.94 -22.11 -2.31
CA LYS A 74 -4.55 -20.69 -2.13
C LYS A 74 -3.05 -20.54 -2.00
N LEU A 75 -2.50 -19.52 -2.63
CA LEU A 75 -1.07 -19.25 -2.71
C LEU A 75 -0.79 -17.79 -2.28
N TYR A 76 0.09 -17.63 -1.30
CA TYR A 76 0.51 -16.32 -0.82
C TYR A 76 1.95 -16.04 -1.23
N PHE A 77 2.16 -14.86 -1.80
CA PHE A 77 3.47 -14.35 -2.21
C PHE A 77 3.77 -13.11 -1.38
N SER A 78 4.80 -13.20 -0.54
CA SER A 78 5.25 -12.06 0.26
C SER A 78 5.74 -10.92 -0.64
N GLY A 79 5.58 -9.70 -0.16
CA GLY A 79 5.96 -8.49 -0.90
C GLY A 79 7.46 -8.42 -1.20
N LEU A 80 7.80 -7.67 -2.24
CA LEU A 80 9.19 -7.36 -2.54
C LEU A 80 9.89 -6.75 -1.33
N GLY A 81 11.18 -7.04 -1.16
CA GLY A 81 11.94 -6.58 0.01
C GLY A 81 11.67 -7.37 1.30
N THR A 82 11.05 -8.54 1.19
CA THR A 82 10.89 -9.47 2.32
C THR A 82 11.38 -10.85 1.95
N PRO A 83 11.79 -11.68 2.94
CA PRO A 83 12.17 -13.06 2.69
C PRO A 83 11.07 -13.79 1.91
N PHE A 84 11.50 -14.47 0.85
CA PHE A 84 10.61 -15.28 0.02
C PHE A 84 11.11 -16.72 -0.02
N HIS A 85 10.27 -17.64 0.46
CA HIS A 85 10.51 -19.08 0.40
C HIS A 85 9.42 -19.71 -0.46
N GLU A 86 9.81 -20.49 -1.46
CA GLU A 86 8.86 -21.14 -2.37
C GLU A 86 7.86 -22.07 -1.63
N ASP A 87 8.26 -22.63 -0.48
CA ASP A 87 7.44 -23.53 0.34
C ASP A 87 6.56 -22.84 1.40
N LEU A 88 6.47 -21.50 1.39
CA LEU A 88 5.75 -20.76 2.43
C LEU A 88 4.27 -21.14 2.51
N SER A 89 3.63 -21.48 1.40
CA SER A 89 2.23 -21.94 1.40
C SER A 89 2.07 -23.25 2.16
N THR A 90 2.99 -24.19 1.99
CA THR A 90 2.98 -25.49 2.69
C THR A 90 3.35 -25.34 4.16
N LYS A 91 4.34 -24.49 4.49
CA LYS A 91 4.74 -24.20 5.88
C LYS A 91 3.70 -23.36 6.64
N LEU A 92 3.01 -22.41 5.99
CA LEU A 92 1.92 -21.65 6.61
C LEU A 92 0.77 -22.56 7.05
N HIS A 93 0.44 -23.59 6.28
CA HIS A 93 -0.53 -24.61 6.72
C HIS A 93 -0.06 -25.32 7.99
N THR A 94 1.22 -25.71 8.05
CA THR A 94 1.80 -26.40 9.21
C THR A 94 1.92 -25.50 10.44
N ILE A 95 2.27 -24.22 10.27
CA ILE A 95 2.39 -23.24 11.36
C ILE A 95 1.01 -22.85 11.90
N MET A 96 0.00 -22.73 11.03
CA MET A 96 -1.38 -22.40 11.46
C MET A 96 -2.03 -23.55 12.24
N ASP A 97 -1.67 -24.80 11.96
CA ASP A 97 -2.17 -25.98 12.67
C ASP A 97 -1.39 -26.28 13.96
N GLY A 98 -0.13 -25.85 14.04
CA GLY A 98 0.78 -26.10 15.16
C GLY A 98 1.05 -24.90 16.10
N ALA A 99 0.21 -23.87 16.07
CA ALA A 99 0.47 -22.55 16.63
C ALA A 99 0.54 -22.46 18.16
N GLN A 100 1.37 -23.23 18.83
CA GLN A 100 1.73 -22.90 20.21
C GLN A 100 3.22 -22.98 20.57
N ASN A 101 4.10 -23.59 19.80
CA ASN A 101 5.47 -23.80 20.28
C ASN A 101 6.59 -23.88 19.23
N THR A 102 6.64 -23.05 18.21
CA THR A 102 7.86 -22.95 17.38
C THR A 102 8.40 -21.52 17.41
N THR A 103 9.53 -21.34 18.05
CA THR A 103 10.23 -20.05 18.15
C THR A 103 10.83 -19.68 16.79
N LEU A 104 10.71 -18.41 16.44
CA LEU A 104 11.24 -17.76 15.22
C LEU A 104 12.75 -17.97 14.97
N GLU A 105 13.49 -18.53 15.93
CA GLU A 105 14.94 -18.77 15.84
C GLU A 105 15.30 -19.94 14.92
N ASP A 106 14.46 -20.97 14.82
CA ASP A 106 14.74 -22.18 14.02
C ASP A 106 14.61 -21.97 12.51
N LEU A 107 13.92 -20.89 12.08
CA LEU A 107 13.74 -20.53 10.67
C LEU A 107 14.87 -19.66 10.11
N HIS A 108 15.75 -19.16 10.97
CA HIS A 108 16.80 -18.19 10.60
C HIS A 108 18.13 -18.81 10.15
N ASP A 109 18.36 -20.09 10.36
CA ASP A 109 19.71 -20.66 10.23
C ASP A 109 20.06 -21.29 8.87
N GLN A 110 19.09 -21.70 8.05
CA GLN A 110 19.39 -22.31 6.74
C GLN A 110 19.80 -21.34 5.62
N PRO A 111 19.28 -20.10 5.51
CA PRO A 111 19.72 -19.17 4.45
C PRO A 111 21.11 -18.59 4.63
N LYS A 112 21.68 -18.64 5.83
CA LYS A 112 22.96 -17.97 6.16
C LYS A 112 24.19 -18.62 5.52
N GLU A 113 24.18 -19.93 5.32
CA GLU A 113 25.34 -20.64 4.76
C GLU A 113 25.42 -20.52 3.24
N MET A 114 24.31 -20.67 2.52
CA MET A 114 24.29 -20.50 1.06
C MET A 114 24.56 -19.05 0.65
N ALA A 115 24.08 -18.08 1.43
CA ALA A 115 24.34 -16.67 1.21
C ALA A 115 25.80 -16.27 1.47
N LYS A 116 26.48 -16.93 2.40
CA LYS A 116 27.91 -16.69 2.68
C LYS A 116 28.82 -17.06 1.51
N ASP A 117 28.52 -18.10 0.78
CA ASP A 117 29.40 -18.58 -0.29
C ASP A 117 29.16 -17.83 -1.60
N ALA A 118 27.92 -17.54 -1.98
CA ALA A 118 27.60 -16.70 -3.14
C ALA A 118 28.05 -15.24 -2.94
N GLY A 119 27.87 -14.69 -1.75
CA GLY A 119 28.32 -13.33 -1.40
C GLY A 119 29.85 -13.16 -1.44
N LYS A 120 30.64 -14.21 -1.12
CA LYS A 120 32.10 -14.16 -1.16
C LYS A 120 32.67 -14.09 -2.57
N GLU A 121 32.02 -14.70 -3.57
CA GLU A 121 32.47 -14.61 -4.96
C GLU A 121 32.14 -13.26 -5.61
N ILE A 122 31.00 -12.66 -5.28
CA ILE A 122 30.52 -11.40 -5.84
C ILE A 122 31.30 -10.20 -5.29
N LEU A 123 31.80 -10.30 -4.06
CA LEU A 123 32.34 -9.20 -3.28
C LEU A 123 33.87 -9.27 -3.10
N LYS A 124 34.59 -9.87 -4.03
CA LYS A 124 36.07 -9.87 -4.01
C LYS A 124 36.61 -8.43 -4.02
N GLY A 125 36.75 -7.85 -2.82
CA GLY A 125 37.41 -6.56 -2.61
C GLY A 125 36.82 -5.64 -1.55
N LYS A 126 35.60 -5.85 -1.08
CA LYS A 126 35.01 -5.05 -0.01
C LYS A 126 34.02 -5.89 0.81
N ASN A 127 33.93 -5.62 2.10
CA ASN A 127 33.08 -6.36 3.06
C ASN A 127 31.59 -5.90 2.96
N TRP A 128 30.98 -5.98 1.78
CA TRP A 128 29.62 -5.53 1.47
C TRP A 128 28.56 -6.27 2.28
N TYR A 129 28.81 -7.53 2.62
CA TYR A 129 27.92 -8.35 3.45
C TYR A 129 27.76 -7.76 4.86
N GLU A 130 28.84 -7.28 5.45
CA GLU A 130 28.79 -6.61 6.76
C GLU A 130 28.09 -5.25 6.67
N VAL A 131 28.30 -4.51 5.58
CA VAL A 131 27.63 -3.23 5.33
C VAL A 131 26.13 -3.43 5.14
N LEU A 132 25.68 -4.44 4.40
CA LEU A 132 24.27 -4.74 4.19
C LEU A 132 23.60 -5.34 5.43
N LYS A 133 24.30 -6.17 6.19
CA LYS A 133 23.83 -6.73 7.46
C LYS A 133 23.65 -5.66 8.52
N ASP A 134 24.53 -4.67 8.57
CA ASP A 134 24.42 -3.52 9.47
C ASP A 134 23.39 -2.48 8.98
N SER A 135 23.17 -2.36 7.67
CA SER A 135 22.20 -1.43 7.11
C SER A 135 20.75 -1.86 7.35
N SER A 136 20.48 -3.13 7.56
CA SER A 136 19.20 -3.59 8.08
C SER A 136 18.94 -3.16 9.54
N LYS A 137 19.97 -2.71 10.24
CA LYS A 137 19.93 -2.28 11.65
C LYS A 137 20.28 -0.80 11.86
N LYS A 138 20.97 -0.16 10.91
CA LYS A 138 21.36 1.24 10.96
C LYS A 138 21.10 1.89 9.60
N LEU A 139 20.46 3.04 9.59
CA LEU A 139 20.36 3.90 8.42
C LEU A 139 21.78 4.28 7.97
N LEU A 140 22.25 3.75 6.85
CA LEU A 140 23.51 4.16 6.23
C LEU A 140 23.47 5.65 5.90
N LYS A 141 24.62 6.31 6.04
CA LYS A 141 24.73 7.71 5.62
C LYS A 141 24.51 7.82 4.10
N PRO A 142 23.91 8.90 3.61
CA PRO A 142 23.61 9.07 2.16
C PRO A 142 24.80 8.85 1.22
N ALA A 143 26.03 9.15 1.67
CA ALA A 143 27.24 8.93 0.90
C ALA A 143 27.63 7.45 0.75
N GLU A 144 27.36 6.64 1.76
CA GLU A 144 27.64 5.18 1.73
C GLU A 144 26.66 4.46 0.82
N TRP A 145 25.40 4.89 0.81
CA TRP A 145 24.37 4.46 -0.13
C TRP A 145 24.75 4.75 -1.57
N ARG A 146 25.22 5.98 -1.83
CA ARG A 146 25.61 6.41 -3.17
C ARG A 146 26.70 5.50 -3.74
N ASN A 147 27.71 5.16 -2.95
CA ASN A 147 28.80 4.28 -3.42
C ASN A 147 28.30 2.84 -3.69
N LEU A 148 27.44 2.31 -2.79
CA LEU A 148 26.87 0.97 -2.93
C LEU A 148 26.06 0.82 -4.22
N VAL A 149 25.14 1.75 -4.46
CA VAL A 149 24.23 1.68 -5.61
C VAL A 149 24.95 1.99 -6.91
N THR A 150 25.96 2.89 -6.92
CA THR A 150 26.78 3.20 -8.10
C THR A 150 27.56 1.97 -8.56
N ASP A 151 28.14 1.21 -7.65
CA ASP A 151 28.90 0.00 -7.98
C ASP A 151 28.00 -1.15 -8.50
N ILE A 152 26.73 -1.20 -8.14
CA ILE A 152 25.79 -2.25 -8.55
C ILE A 152 25.03 -1.88 -9.84
N GLY A 153 24.62 -0.62 -9.97
CA GLY A 153 23.68 -0.17 -11.00
C GLY A 153 24.21 -0.22 -12.45
N THR A 154 25.51 -0.28 -12.62
CA THR A 154 26.17 -0.29 -13.95
C THR A 154 26.54 -1.69 -14.46
N ASP A 155 26.35 -2.73 -13.64
CA ASP A 155 26.83 -4.08 -13.95
C ASP A 155 25.67 -5.09 -13.93
N ILE A 156 25.25 -5.51 -15.14
CA ILE A 156 24.19 -6.52 -15.33
C ILE A 156 24.52 -7.83 -14.61
N ALA A 157 25.81 -8.24 -14.61
CA ALA A 157 26.23 -9.45 -13.93
C ALA A 157 26.02 -9.37 -12.41
N LYS A 158 26.24 -8.20 -11.81
CA LYS A 158 25.97 -7.98 -10.39
C LYS A 158 24.47 -8.02 -10.08
N LYS A 159 23.60 -7.48 -10.95
CA LYS A 159 22.15 -7.56 -10.80
C LYS A 159 21.66 -9.01 -10.82
N VAL A 160 22.12 -9.81 -11.77
CA VAL A 160 21.79 -11.25 -11.86
C VAL A 160 22.29 -12.00 -10.62
N SER A 161 23.45 -11.67 -10.10
CA SER A 161 24.00 -12.29 -8.90
C SER A 161 23.22 -11.91 -7.64
N ILE A 162 22.71 -10.67 -7.54
CA ILE A 162 21.84 -10.22 -6.46
C ILE A 162 20.50 -10.95 -6.51
N GLU A 163 19.90 -11.08 -7.70
CA GLU A 163 18.64 -11.81 -7.89
C GLU A 163 18.76 -13.28 -7.47
N ALA A 164 19.92 -13.91 -7.73
CA ALA A 164 20.22 -15.28 -7.32
C ALA A 164 20.53 -15.45 -5.83
N THR A 165 20.72 -14.36 -5.07
CA THR A 165 21.14 -14.40 -3.67
C THR A 165 20.00 -13.91 -2.77
N PRO A 166 19.21 -14.83 -2.15
CA PRO A 166 17.98 -14.46 -1.41
C PRO A 166 18.17 -13.39 -0.34
N CYS A 167 19.26 -13.44 0.44
CA CYS A 167 19.48 -12.48 1.52
C CYS A 167 19.79 -11.05 1.01
N LEU A 168 20.22 -10.89 -0.23
CA LEU A 168 20.40 -9.58 -0.87
C LEU A 168 19.14 -9.15 -1.63
N ARG A 169 18.58 -10.05 -2.43
CA ARG A 169 17.35 -9.85 -3.21
C ARG A 169 16.19 -9.38 -2.34
N ASP A 170 16.01 -10.01 -1.19
CA ASP A 170 14.85 -9.82 -0.32
C ASP A 170 15.05 -8.70 0.72
N THR A 171 16.01 -7.80 0.52
CA THR A 171 16.14 -6.61 1.36
C THR A 171 15.23 -5.48 0.86
N PRO A 172 14.62 -4.68 1.75
CA PRO A 172 13.78 -3.54 1.34
C PRO A 172 14.51 -2.58 0.40
N VAL A 173 15.79 -2.36 0.66
CA VAL A 173 16.64 -1.46 -0.12
C VAL A 173 16.84 -1.94 -1.57
N MET A 174 17.15 -3.22 -1.75
CA MET A 174 17.32 -3.78 -3.11
C MET A 174 16.00 -3.84 -3.86
N ALA A 175 14.90 -4.13 -3.18
CA ALA A 175 13.57 -4.07 -3.76
C ALA A 175 13.21 -2.65 -4.23
N ASP A 176 13.49 -1.64 -3.40
CA ASP A 176 13.16 -0.25 -3.74
C ASP A 176 14.07 0.33 -4.84
N PHE A 177 15.35 -0.07 -4.88
CA PHE A 177 16.29 0.52 -5.84
C PHE A 177 16.49 -0.31 -7.12
N LEU A 178 16.39 -1.64 -7.07
CA LEU A 178 16.68 -2.52 -8.21
C LEU A 178 15.49 -3.35 -8.67
N VAL A 179 14.35 -3.28 -7.96
CA VAL A 179 13.13 -4.08 -8.24
C VAL A 179 13.44 -5.58 -8.27
N THR A 180 14.22 -6.05 -7.28
CA THR A 180 14.63 -7.46 -7.19
C THR A 180 13.52 -8.36 -6.66
N GLY A 181 13.52 -9.63 -7.03
CA GLY A 181 12.57 -10.64 -6.57
C GLY A 181 11.27 -10.74 -7.37
N VAL A 182 11.13 -9.99 -8.48
CA VAL A 182 9.97 -10.04 -9.38
C VAL A 182 9.90 -11.39 -10.09
N ASP A 183 10.95 -11.74 -10.83
CA ASP A 183 10.98 -12.95 -11.65
C ASP A 183 10.90 -14.21 -10.79
N THR A 184 11.53 -14.19 -9.62
CA THR A 184 11.46 -15.30 -8.67
C THR A 184 10.01 -15.56 -8.22
N ARG A 185 9.24 -14.53 -7.86
CA ARG A 185 7.85 -14.67 -7.39
C ARG A 185 6.91 -15.09 -8.51
N VAL A 186 7.05 -14.51 -9.70
CA VAL A 186 6.23 -14.87 -10.86
C VAL A 186 6.54 -16.28 -11.34
N THR A 187 7.82 -16.67 -11.43
CA THR A 187 8.21 -18.04 -11.79
C THR A 187 7.73 -19.06 -10.75
N SER A 188 7.82 -18.71 -9.46
CA SER A 188 7.26 -19.55 -8.40
C SER A 188 5.75 -19.71 -8.54
N ALA A 189 5.01 -18.64 -8.86
CA ALA A 189 3.56 -18.71 -9.06
C ALA A 189 3.20 -19.65 -10.22
N LYS A 190 3.95 -19.62 -11.33
CA LYS A 190 3.77 -20.54 -12.48
C LYS A 190 4.00 -22.01 -12.07
N ARG A 191 5.11 -22.31 -11.41
CA ARG A 191 5.42 -23.67 -10.93
C ARG A 191 4.41 -24.18 -9.92
N GLN A 192 3.98 -23.31 -9.00
CA GLN A 192 3.00 -23.68 -7.99
C GLN A 192 1.61 -23.90 -8.59
N PHE A 193 1.20 -23.17 -9.61
CA PHE A 193 -0.04 -23.45 -10.36
C PHE A 193 -0.06 -24.89 -10.85
N GLU A 194 0.99 -25.35 -11.53
CA GLU A 194 1.12 -26.71 -12.04
C GLU A 194 1.12 -27.75 -10.90
N SER A 195 1.94 -27.52 -9.87
CA SER A 195 2.06 -28.44 -8.72
C SER A 195 0.74 -28.59 -7.96
N TYR A 196 0.02 -27.48 -7.72
CA TYR A 196 -1.26 -27.51 -7.02
C TYR A 196 -2.37 -28.10 -7.87
N PHE A 197 -2.32 -27.97 -9.20
CA PHE A 197 -3.23 -28.65 -10.11
C PHE A 197 -3.10 -30.18 -9.97
N GLU A 198 -1.87 -30.72 -9.99
CA GLU A 198 -1.66 -32.17 -9.82
C GLU A 198 -2.11 -32.66 -8.43
N ARG A 199 -1.91 -31.88 -7.37
CA ARG A 199 -2.46 -32.19 -6.04
C ARG A 199 -3.99 -32.19 -6.03
N ALA A 200 -4.60 -31.15 -6.63
CA ALA A 200 -6.05 -31.05 -6.73
C ALA A 200 -6.65 -32.20 -7.54
N LYS A 201 -5.98 -32.62 -8.61
CA LYS A 201 -6.38 -33.78 -9.42
C LYS A 201 -6.29 -35.07 -8.62
N ALA A 202 -5.24 -35.27 -7.87
CA ALA A 202 -5.02 -36.47 -7.04
C ALA A 202 -5.92 -36.52 -5.79
N SER A 203 -6.55 -35.43 -5.39
CA SER A 203 -7.34 -35.37 -4.15
C SER A 203 -8.69 -36.08 -4.22
N SER A 204 -9.18 -36.50 -5.40
CA SER A 204 -10.44 -37.22 -5.60
C SER A 204 -10.51 -37.86 -6.99
N ASP A 205 -11.24 -38.95 -7.14
CA ASP A 205 -11.52 -39.64 -8.40
C ASP A 205 -12.47 -38.84 -9.32
N VAL A 206 -13.21 -37.85 -8.78
CA VAL A 206 -14.09 -36.99 -9.57
C VAL A 206 -13.25 -36.03 -10.41
N PRO A 207 -13.41 -36.02 -11.75
CA PRO A 207 -12.58 -35.20 -12.63
C PRO A 207 -12.83 -33.70 -12.46
N ILE A 208 -11.73 -32.92 -12.53
CA ILE A 208 -11.83 -31.47 -12.63
C ILE A 208 -12.26 -31.10 -14.05
N LYS A 209 -13.35 -30.32 -14.16
CA LYS A 209 -13.93 -29.85 -15.44
C LYS A 209 -13.83 -28.35 -15.64
N LEU A 210 -13.47 -27.61 -14.59
CA LEU A 210 -13.28 -26.17 -14.63
C LEU A 210 -12.15 -25.77 -13.67
N ILE A 211 -11.28 -24.89 -14.11
CA ILE A 211 -10.28 -24.22 -13.29
C ILE A 211 -10.73 -22.77 -13.12
N SER A 212 -11.02 -22.36 -11.90
CA SER A 212 -11.48 -21.02 -11.54
C SER A 212 -10.37 -20.28 -10.83
N VAL A 213 -9.78 -19.28 -11.47
CA VAL A 213 -8.63 -18.50 -10.98
C VAL A 213 -9.09 -17.16 -10.44
N SER A 214 -8.62 -16.80 -9.26
CA SER A 214 -8.81 -15.48 -8.66
C SER A 214 -7.47 -14.89 -8.23
N LEU A 215 -7.22 -13.64 -8.57
CA LEU A 215 -5.97 -12.94 -8.30
C LEU A 215 -6.21 -11.73 -7.41
N PHE A 216 -5.35 -11.56 -6.41
CA PHE A 216 -5.37 -10.39 -5.54
C PHE A 216 -3.96 -9.82 -5.39
N GLY A 217 -3.85 -8.49 -5.43
CA GLY A 217 -2.57 -7.82 -5.31
C GLY A 217 -2.65 -6.46 -4.62
N PHE A 218 -1.53 -6.07 -3.98
CA PHE A 218 -1.39 -4.77 -3.34
C PHE A 218 -0.07 -4.11 -3.78
N ASP A 219 -0.13 -2.81 -4.13
CA ASP A 219 1.04 -2.00 -4.49
C ASP A 219 1.83 -2.65 -5.65
N LEU A 220 3.15 -2.85 -5.53
CA LEU A 220 3.95 -3.60 -6.52
C LEU A 220 3.53 -5.07 -6.65
N GLY A 221 3.00 -5.68 -5.58
CA GLY A 221 2.41 -7.02 -5.64
C GLY A 221 1.19 -7.08 -6.57
N ALA A 222 0.46 -5.99 -6.72
CA ALA A 222 -0.64 -5.91 -7.70
C ALA A 222 -0.11 -5.97 -9.16
N THR A 223 1.05 -5.38 -9.42
CA THR A 223 1.72 -5.51 -10.73
C THR A 223 2.27 -6.91 -10.95
N LEU A 224 2.78 -7.58 -9.89
CA LEU A 224 3.17 -9.00 -9.97
C LEU A 224 1.97 -9.89 -10.31
N ALA A 225 0.80 -9.64 -9.70
CA ALA A 225 -0.43 -10.37 -10.01
C ALA A 225 -0.82 -10.21 -11.48
N ARG A 226 -0.70 -8.99 -12.04
CA ARG A 226 -0.98 -8.71 -13.46
C ARG A 226 0.02 -9.39 -14.39
N LYS A 227 1.32 -9.31 -14.05
CA LYS A 227 2.36 -9.99 -14.82
C LYS A 227 2.16 -11.50 -14.83
N PHE A 228 1.88 -12.08 -13.66
CA PHE A 228 1.56 -13.50 -13.58
C PHE A 228 0.31 -13.87 -14.39
N LEU A 229 -0.72 -13.01 -14.38
CA LEU A 229 -1.93 -13.24 -15.19
C LEU A 229 -1.61 -13.30 -16.68
N ASP A 230 -0.81 -12.37 -17.19
CA ASP A 230 -0.42 -12.36 -18.60
C ASP A 230 0.43 -13.59 -18.95
N ASP A 231 1.38 -13.97 -18.08
CA ASP A 231 2.17 -15.19 -18.25
C ASP A 231 1.29 -16.46 -18.18
N LEU A 232 0.29 -16.50 -17.28
CA LEU A 232 -0.65 -17.62 -17.17
C LEU A 232 -1.45 -17.80 -18.47
N LEU A 233 -1.98 -16.69 -19.01
CA LEU A 233 -2.78 -16.73 -20.24
C LEU A 233 -1.93 -16.92 -21.50
N GLY A 234 -0.72 -16.37 -21.54
CA GLY A 234 0.14 -16.37 -22.73
C GLY A 234 1.09 -17.56 -22.83
N GLU A 235 1.60 -18.06 -21.68
CA GLU A 235 2.64 -19.10 -21.67
C GLU A 235 2.10 -20.47 -21.20
N ILE A 236 1.17 -20.49 -20.22
CA ILE A 236 0.68 -21.73 -19.61
C ILE A 236 -0.59 -22.21 -20.28
N CYS A 237 -1.58 -21.34 -20.41
CA CYS A 237 -2.87 -21.69 -21.01
C CYS A 237 -2.83 -21.69 -22.53
N GLN A 238 -3.64 -22.54 -23.14
CA GLN A 238 -3.86 -22.58 -24.58
C GLN A 238 -5.17 -21.82 -24.90
N LYS A 239 -5.09 -20.86 -25.82
CA LYS A 239 -6.26 -20.14 -26.29
C LYS A 239 -7.00 -20.95 -27.36
N GLN A 240 -8.26 -21.25 -27.13
CA GLN A 240 -9.15 -21.96 -28.06
C GLN A 240 -10.38 -21.08 -28.35
N GLY A 241 -10.37 -20.35 -29.46
CA GLY A 241 -11.36 -19.32 -29.73
C GLY A 241 -11.31 -18.21 -28.68
N ASP A 242 -12.44 -17.96 -28.00
CA ASP A 242 -12.56 -16.96 -26.93
C ASP A 242 -12.29 -17.52 -25.53
N ARG A 243 -11.90 -18.80 -25.41
CA ARG A 243 -11.67 -19.48 -24.14
C ARG A 243 -10.21 -19.84 -23.96
N TYR A 244 -9.79 -19.94 -22.73
CA TYR A 244 -8.49 -20.46 -22.33
C TYR A 244 -8.65 -21.85 -21.73
N THR A 245 -7.70 -22.73 -21.99
CA THR A 245 -7.68 -24.10 -21.47
C THR A 245 -6.29 -24.46 -20.91
N TRP A 246 -6.26 -25.31 -19.90
CA TRP A 246 -5.07 -25.95 -19.37
C TRP A 246 -5.25 -27.47 -19.37
N GLN A 247 -4.38 -28.20 -20.05
CA GLN A 247 -4.54 -29.67 -20.25
C GLN A 247 -5.94 -30.07 -20.77
N GLY A 248 -6.54 -29.23 -21.63
CA GLY A 248 -7.87 -29.45 -22.16
C GLY A 248 -9.04 -29.08 -21.22
N ILE A 249 -8.75 -28.59 -20.01
CA ILE A 249 -9.75 -28.12 -19.04
C ILE A 249 -9.91 -26.60 -19.19
N PRO A 250 -11.14 -26.08 -19.29
CA PRO A 250 -11.40 -24.65 -19.33
C PRO A 250 -10.83 -23.92 -18.10
N VAL A 251 -10.24 -22.73 -18.35
CA VAL A 251 -9.70 -21.82 -17.32
C VAL A 251 -10.48 -20.53 -17.35
N ASP A 252 -11.17 -20.22 -16.26
CA ASP A 252 -11.87 -18.96 -16.05
C ASP A 252 -11.08 -18.06 -15.11
N ILE A 253 -10.71 -16.87 -15.58
CA ILE A 253 -10.19 -15.82 -14.69
C ILE A 253 -11.40 -15.09 -14.09
N LEU A 254 -11.80 -15.55 -12.92
CA LEU A 254 -13.07 -15.16 -12.31
C LEU A 254 -13.05 -13.74 -11.77
N PHE A 255 -11.94 -13.37 -11.09
CA PHE A 255 -11.82 -12.08 -10.46
C PHE A 255 -10.35 -11.63 -10.34
N THR A 256 -10.12 -10.34 -10.60
CA THR A 256 -8.84 -9.68 -10.31
C THR A 256 -9.10 -8.49 -9.37
N GLY A 257 -8.60 -8.59 -8.13
CA GLY A 257 -8.78 -7.58 -7.09
C GLY A 257 -7.46 -6.88 -6.76
N LEU A 258 -7.36 -5.58 -6.99
CA LEU A 258 -6.13 -4.81 -6.75
C LEU A 258 -6.38 -3.70 -5.73
N PHE A 259 -5.42 -3.55 -4.80
CA PHE A 259 -5.34 -2.44 -3.86
C PHE A 259 -4.17 -1.55 -4.28
N ASP A 260 -4.47 -0.34 -4.69
CA ASP A 260 -3.52 0.72 -5.03
C ASP A 260 -2.31 0.24 -5.86
N CYS A 261 -2.59 -0.30 -7.04
CA CYS A 261 -1.60 -0.90 -7.92
C CYS A 261 -0.56 0.14 -8.38
N SER A 262 0.71 -0.16 -8.15
CA SER A 262 1.85 0.61 -8.62
C SER A 262 2.86 -0.33 -9.28
N ARG A 263 3.59 0.16 -10.28
CA ARG A 263 4.69 -0.60 -10.89
C ARG A 263 6.06 0.03 -10.67
N ASP A 264 6.08 1.25 -10.16
CA ASP A 264 7.28 2.06 -9.99
C ASP A 264 7.80 2.00 -8.56
N THR A 265 9.11 2.01 -8.42
CA THR A 265 9.79 2.15 -7.13
C THR A 265 10.15 3.60 -6.85
N SER A 266 10.67 3.87 -5.63
CA SER A 266 11.11 5.20 -5.21
C SER A 266 12.16 5.84 -6.14
N ALA A 267 12.80 5.04 -7.00
CA ALA A 267 13.83 5.47 -7.95
C ALA A 267 13.27 5.88 -9.33
N SER A 268 11.95 5.75 -9.59
CA SER A 268 11.39 5.75 -10.94
C SER A 268 10.75 7.06 -11.41
N ASN A 269 11.22 8.22 -11.00
CA ASN A 269 10.67 9.51 -11.47
C ASN A 269 11.26 9.90 -12.81
N ASP A 270 10.54 9.66 -13.91
CA ASP A 270 10.97 9.90 -15.29
C ASP A 270 10.14 10.96 -16.05
N ASN A 271 9.36 11.76 -15.36
CA ASN A 271 8.82 12.96 -16.02
C ASN A 271 9.94 13.99 -16.09
N GLY A 272 10.35 14.40 -17.30
CA GLY A 272 11.44 15.39 -17.51
C GLY A 272 11.26 16.68 -16.71
N VAL A 273 10.05 16.97 -16.26
CA VAL A 273 9.70 18.09 -15.38
C VAL A 273 10.10 17.81 -13.94
N ASP A 274 9.91 16.59 -13.45
CA ASP A 274 10.36 16.17 -12.12
C ASP A 274 11.88 16.25 -11.98
N TYR A 275 12.61 16.16 -13.10
CA TYR A 275 14.06 16.39 -13.16
C TYR A 275 14.44 17.79 -12.69
N PHE A 276 13.80 18.85 -13.20
CA PHE A 276 14.11 20.23 -12.83
C PHE A 276 13.68 20.57 -11.40
N ILE A 277 12.55 20.04 -10.95
CA ILE A 277 12.03 20.24 -9.58
C ILE A 277 12.83 19.42 -8.57
N SER A 278 13.27 18.23 -8.96
CA SER A 278 14.04 17.31 -8.12
C SER A 278 15.49 17.73 -7.92
N ALA A 279 16.09 18.42 -8.88
CA ALA A 279 17.45 18.94 -8.75
C ALA A 279 17.59 19.95 -7.59
N ALA A 280 16.48 20.53 -7.14
CA ALA A 280 16.43 21.44 -5.99
C ALA A 280 16.27 20.74 -4.62
N GLY A 281 15.96 19.42 -4.56
CA GLY A 281 15.47 18.82 -3.33
C GLY A 281 15.98 17.42 -2.95
N GLY A 282 17.25 17.25 -2.65
CA GLY A 282 17.76 16.16 -1.81
C GLY A 282 18.57 15.05 -2.49
N PRO A 283 19.51 14.43 -1.78
CA PRO A 283 20.54 13.52 -2.33
C PRO A 283 20.01 12.18 -2.86
N LEU A 284 18.84 11.72 -2.43
CA LEU A 284 18.25 10.45 -2.88
C LEU A 284 17.67 10.53 -4.31
N ARG A 285 17.20 11.70 -4.71
CA ARG A 285 16.68 11.94 -6.07
C ARG A 285 17.79 12.00 -7.12
N SER A 286 18.94 12.57 -6.77
CA SER A 286 20.10 12.54 -7.65
C SER A 286 20.62 11.12 -7.90
N LEU A 287 20.40 10.20 -6.96
CA LEU A 287 20.71 8.77 -7.16
C LEU A 287 19.74 8.10 -8.14
N SER A 288 18.44 8.35 -8.05
CA SER A 288 17.47 7.75 -8.97
C SER A 288 17.72 8.15 -10.43
N MET A 289 18.17 9.39 -10.63
CA MET A 289 18.52 9.90 -11.97
C MET A 289 19.80 9.26 -12.54
N MET A 290 20.75 8.83 -11.69
CA MET A 290 21.98 8.16 -12.15
C MET A 290 21.73 6.73 -12.65
N PHE A 291 20.64 6.07 -12.24
CA PHE A 291 20.38 4.65 -12.54
C PHE A 291 19.21 4.44 -13.51
N GLY A 292 18.58 5.49 -13.99
CA GLY A 292 17.41 5.43 -14.86
C GLY A 292 16.14 4.95 -14.11
N ARG A 293 15.05 4.89 -14.84
CA ARG A 293 13.74 4.49 -14.34
C ARG A 293 13.78 3.04 -13.84
N LYS A 294 13.29 2.79 -12.62
CA LYS A 294 13.16 1.46 -12.02
C LYS A 294 11.67 1.13 -11.87
N TYR A 295 11.22 0.17 -12.61
CA TYR A 295 9.83 -0.30 -12.61
C TYR A 295 9.80 -1.80 -12.90
N ILE A 296 8.70 -2.43 -12.52
CA ILE A 296 8.42 -3.79 -12.98
C ILE A 296 8.16 -3.72 -14.48
N ASP A 297 8.90 -4.50 -15.26
CA ASP A 297 8.73 -4.57 -16.71
C ASP A 297 7.44 -5.32 -17.06
N HIS A 298 6.35 -4.58 -16.96
CA HIS A 298 5.00 -5.00 -17.29
C HIS A 298 4.14 -3.77 -17.55
N PHE A 299 3.63 -3.62 -18.77
CA PHE A 299 2.75 -2.52 -19.16
C PHE A 299 1.72 -2.99 -20.18
N SER A 300 0.69 -3.69 -19.71
CA SER A 300 -0.39 -4.22 -20.54
C SER A 300 -1.77 -3.81 -20.02
N VAL A 301 -2.75 -3.77 -20.90
CA VAL A 301 -4.17 -3.64 -20.54
C VAL A 301 -4.60 -4.89 -19.78
N LEU A 302 -5.49 -4.74 -18.80
CA LEU A 302 -6.08 -5.90 -18.16
C LEU A 302 -6.84 -6.74 -19.19
N PRO A 303 -6.52 -8.04 -19.37
CA PRO A 303 -7.13 -8.88 -20.40
C PRO A 303 -8.66 -9.01 -20.28
N ASP A 304 -9.37 -8.99 -21.41
CA ASP A 304 -10.82 -9.20 -21.44
C ASP A 304 -11.27 -10.59 -20.96
N ALA A 305 -10.33 -11.55 -20.92
CA ALA A 305 -10.53 -12.86 -20.31
C ALA A 305 -10.86 -12.80 -18.81
N VAL A 306 -10.54 -11.70 -18.14
CA VAL A 306 -10.93 -11.44 -16.75
C VAL A 306 -12.41 -11.12 -16.68
N LYS A 307 -13.20 -12.01 -16.05
CA LYS A 307 -14.67 -11.84 -15.99
C LYS A 307 -15.11 -10.63 -15.17
N ASN A 308 -14.42 -10.36 -14.05
CA ASN A 308 -14.68 -9.20 -13.18
C ASN A 308 -13.39 -8.69 -12.58
N ALA A 309 -13.26 -7.38 -12.45
CA ALA A 309 -12.11 -6.77 -11.79
C ALA A 309 -12.50 -5.55 -10.96
N LEU A 310 -11.80 -5.36 -9.84
CA LEU A 310 -11.92 -4.17 -8.99
C LEU A 310 -10.53 -3.69 -8.57
N HIS A 311 -10.25 -2.43 -8.86
CA HIS A 311 -9.07 -1.72 -8.39
C HIS A 311 -9.48 -0.61 -7.43
N LEU A 312 -9.14 -0.74 -6.16
CA LEU A 312 -9.35 0.28 -5.14
C LEU A 312 -8.10 1.14 -5.02
N VAL A 313 -8.25 2.43 -5.30
CA VAL A 313 -7.15 3.39 -5.48
C VAL A 313 -7.11 4.38 -4.33
N ALA A 314 -5.93 4.65 -3.81
CA ALA A 314 -5.68 5.63 -2.77
C ALA A 314 -5.83 7.06 -3.30
N ALA A 315 -6.77 7.83 -2.73
CA ALA A 315 -7.05 9.19 -3.15
C ALA A 315 -6.04 10.22 -2.60
N HIS A 316 -5.34 9.89 -1.50
CA HIS A 316 -4.41 10.79 -0.80
C HIS A 316 -2.96 10.29 -0.85
N GLU A 317 -2.63 9.37 -1.77
CA GLU A 317 -1.24 8.97 -1.95
C GLU A 317 -0.44 10.11 -2.59
N ARG A 318 0.57 10.59 -1.87
CA ARG A 318 1.42 11.72 -2.29
C ARG A 318 2.85 11.35 -2.57
N ARG A 319 3.21 10.10 -2.38
CA ARG A 319 4.49 9.56 -2.83
C ARG A 319 4.45 9.48 -4.35
N VAL A 320 4.86 10.56 -5.02
CA VAL A 320 4.79 10.70 -6.50
C VAL A 320 5.56 9.62 -7.24
N TRP A 321 6.53 8.97 -6.58
CA TRP A 321 7.26 7.84 -7.12
C TRP A 321 6.46 6.52 -7.10
N ARG A 322 5.30 6.46 -6.44
CA ARG A 322 4.35 5.35 -6.54
C ARG A 322 3.31 5.68 -7.59
N CYS A 323 3.75 5.69 -8.86
CA CYS A 323 2.86 5.97 -9.97
C CYS A 323 1.71 4.97 -10.02
N LEU A 324 0.49 5.48 -10.13
CA LEU A 324 -0.71 4.64 -10.21
C LEU A 324 -0.72 3.87 -11.54
N TYR A 325 -0.82 2.55 -11.48
CA TYR A 325 -0.90 1.70 -12.66
C TYR A 325 -2.34 1.22 -12.88
N ARG A 326 -3.02 1.84 -13.82
CA ARG A 326 -4.44 1.62 -14.13
C ARG A 326 -4.66 0.38 -15.00
N PHE A 327 -5.89 -0.13 -15.03
CA PHE A 327 -6.27 -1.27 -15.87
C PHE A 327 -6.13 -1.01 -17.37
N GLY A 328 -6.46 0.20 -17.84
CA GLY A 328 -6.49 0.52 -19.27
C GLY A 328 -7.63 -0.17 -20.06
N SER A 329 -8.39 -1.03 -19.42
CA SER A 329 -9.48 -1.79 -20.01
C SER A 329 -10.73 -0.93 -20.22
N SER A 330 -11.46 -1.18 -21.32
CA SER A 330 -12.77 -0.60 -21.60
C SER A 330 -13.94 -1.48 -21.13
N ASN A 331 -13.68 -2.66 -20.58
CA ASN A 331 -14.69 -3.58 -20.09
C ASN A 331 -15.42 -2.96 -18.87
N PRO A 332 -16.77 -2.80 -18.89
CA PRO A 332 -17.51 -2.17 -17.79
C PRO A 332 -17.48 -2.99 -16.48
N LYS A 333 -17.11 -4.26 -16.54
CA LYS A 333 -16.91 -5.11 -15.36
C LYS A 333 -15.53 -4.92 -14.71
N HIS A 334 -14.62 -4.18 -15.36
CA HIS A 334 -13.31 -3.81 -14.82
C HIS A 334 -13.42 -2.41 -14.23
N ARG A 335 -13.62 -2.32 -12.91
CA ARG A 335 -13.89 -1.06 -12.21
C ARG A 335 -12.69 -0.57 -11.42
N GLU A 336 -12.50 0.74 -11.46
CA GLU A 336 -11.50 1.43 -10.66
C GLU A 336 -12.21 2.50 -9.80
N GLU A 337 -11.98 2.51 -8.50
CA GLU A 337 -12.67 3.39 -7.55
C GLU A 337 -11.67 4.06 -6.59
N LEU A 338 -11.76 5.39 -6.42
CA LEU A 338 -11.02 6.13 -5.41
C LEU A 338 -11.63 5.94 -4.03
N LEU A 339 -10.78 5.67 -3.05
CA LEU A 339 -11.13 5.67 -1.63
C LEU A 339 -10.22 6.65 -0.87
N PRO A 340 -10.71 7.27 0.22
CA PRO A 340 -9.90 8.15 1.05
C PRO A 340 -8.76 7.38 1.71
N GLY A 341 -7.59 7.99 1.79
CA GLY A 341 -6.40 7.42 2.42
C GLY A 341 -5.19 7.35 1.50
N CYS A 342 -4.02 7.03 2.07
CA CYS A 342 -2.81 6.66 1.35
C CYS A 342 -2.84 5.17 0.95
N SER A 343 -1.79 4.69 0.31
CA SER A 343 -1.71 3.30 -0.18
C SER A 343 -1.95 2.27 0.92
N GLU A 344 -1.36 2.45 2.11
CA GLU A 344 -1.53 1.56 3.26
C GLU A 344 -2.91 1.70 3.92
N ASP A 345 -3.58 2.84 3.78
CA ASP A 345 -4.99 3.00 4.18
C ASP A 345 -5.94 2.20 3.28
N ILE A 346 -5.50 1.84 2.08
CA ILE A 346 -6.25 0.97 1.15
C ILE A 346 -5.80 -0.48 1.27
N GLY A 347 -4.49 -0.73 1.28
CA GLY A 347 -3.91 -2.08 1.27
C GLY A 347 -3.65 -2.69 2.65
N GLY A 348 -3.65 -1.88 3.71
CA GLY A 348 -3.34 -2.31 5.07
C GLY A 348 -1.84 -2.28 5.40
N GLY A 349 -1.50 -2.72 6.61
CA GLY A 349 -0.12 -2.78 7.08
C GLY A 349 0.25 -1.72 8.12
N LEU A 350 -0.68 -0.88 8.56
CA LEU A 350 -0.47 0.10 9.63
C LEU A 350 -1.00 -0.41 10.98
N LYS A 351 -0.46 0.14 12.06
CA LYS A 351 -0.93 -0.07 13.43
C LYS A 351 -1.79 1.10 13.89
N ALA A 352 -2.71 0.84 14.82
CA ALA A 352 -3.31 1.90 15.62
C ALA A 352 -2.23 2.71 16.34
N SER A 353 -2.41 4.01 16.42
CA SER A 353 -1.47 4.98 17.01
C SER A 353 -0.14 5.13 16.27
N GLU A 354 0.01 4.59 15.05
CA GLU A 354 1.11 4.87 14.16
C GLU A 354 0.75 6.07 13.28
N GLN A 355 1.12 7.27 13.68
CA GLN A 355 0.74 8.56 13.10
C GLN A 355 -0.73 8.98 13.32
N LYS A 356 -1.68 8.05 13.25
CA LYS A 356 -3.12 8.29 13.48
C LYS A 356 -3.67 7.36 14.56
N PRO A 357 -4.70 7.79 15.29
CA PRO A 357 -5.31 6.95 16.33
C PRO A 357 -5.82 5.61 15.83
N SER A 358 -6.38 5.57 14.63
CA SER A 358 -6.98 4.37 14.03
C SER A 358 -6.26 3.97 12.75
N ALA A 359 -6.04 2.67 12.56
CA ALA A 359 -5.58 2.06 11.32
C ALA A 359 -6.68 1.23 10.63
N GLU A 360 -7.95 1.49 10.97
CA GLU A 360 -9.07 0.68 10.45
C GLU A 360 -9.58 1.12 9.07
N LEU A 361 -9.09 2.23 8.52
CA LEU A 361 -9.53 2.73 7.21
C LEU A 361 -9.36 1.66 6.12
N CYS A 362 -8.27 0.89 6.16
CA CYS A 362 -8.03 -0.21 5.23
C CYS A 362 -9.12 -1.31 5.26
N ARG A 363 -9.85 -1.45 6.37
CA ARG A 363 -10.93 -2.45 6.47
C ARG A 363 -12.16 -2.08 5.65
N VAL A 364 -12.38 -0.80 5.38
CA VAL A 364 -13.44 -0.36 4.45
C VAL A 364 -13.14 -0.85 3.04
N ALA A 365 -11.88 -0.72 2.60
CA ALA A 365 -11.41 -1.27 1.33
C ALA A 365 -11.49 -2.81 1.31
N LEU A 366 -11.10 -3.47 2.41
CA LEU A 366 -11.20 -4.93 2.56
C LEU A 366 -12.64 -5.43 2.38
N HIS A 367 -13.60 -4.81 3.08
CA HIS A 367 -15.02 -5.17 2.97
C HIS A 367 -15.56 -4.95 1.56
N ARG A 368 -15.15 -3.85 0.91
CA ARG A 368 -15.53 -3.55 -0.47
C ARG A 368 -15.03 -4.63 -1.41
N MET A 369 -13.75 -4.99 -1.32
CA MET A 369 -13.11 -6.02 -2.15
C MET A 369 -13.72 -7.40 -1.90
N TYR A 370 -13.86 -7.79 -0.63
CA TYR A 370 -14.41 -9.08 -0.24
C TYR A 370 -15.80 -9.30 -0.80
N ARG A 371 -16.69 -8.30 -0.66
CA ARG A 371 -18.06 -8.37 -1.16
C ARG A 371 -18.10 -8.48 -2.68
N GLU A 372 -17.34 -7.68 -3.39
CA GLU A 372 -17.32 -7.71 -4.86
C GLU A 372 -16.75 -9.04 -5.40
N ALA A 373 -15.71 -9.56 -4.78
CA ALA A 373 -15.15 -10.85 -5.14
C ALA A 373 -16.15 -11.99 -4.87
N ALA A 374 -16.81 -11.99 -3.71
CA ALA A 374 -17.84 -12.98 -3.39
C ALA A 374 -19.03 -12.90 -4.36
N MET A 375 -19.49 -11.70 -4.71
CA MET A 375 -20.56 -11.50 -5.70
C MET A 375 -20.14 -11.98 -7.09
N ALA A 376 -18.87 -11.85 -7.47
CA ALA A 376 -18.32 -12.39 -8.72
C ALA A 376 -18.21 -13.93 -8.73
N GLY A 377 -18.41 -14.59 -7.58
CA GLY A 377 -18.37 -16.05 -7.45
C GLY A 377 -17.06 -16.59 -6.85
N VAL A 378 -16.13 -15.72 -6.41
CA VAL A 378 -14.97 -16.15 -5.63
C VAL A 378 -15.48 -16.86 -4.37
N PRO A 379 -14.93 -18.02 -3.99
CA PRO A 379 -15.51 -18.89 -2.96
C PRO A 379 -15.25 -18.37 -1.52
N PHE A 380 -15.27 -17.05 -1.33
CA PHE A 380 -15.21 -16.51 0.01
C PHE A 380 -16.47 -16.87 0.81
N PRO A 381 -16.34 -17.41 2.03
CA PRO A 381 -17.49 -17.69 2.88
C PRO A 381 -18.21 -16.38 3.26
N ASP A 382 -19.50 -16.45 3.55
CA ASP A 382 -20.16 -15.33 4.21
C ASP A 382 -19.56 -15.11 5.61
N PHE A 383 -19.82 -13.92 6.19
CA PHE A 383 -19.19 -13.54 7.45
C PHE A 383 -19.58 -14.47 8.62
N GLN A 384 -20.79 -14.99 8.62
CA GLN A 384 -21.25 -15.91 9.67
C GLN A 384 -20.52 -17.26 9.57
N THR A 385 -20.39 -17.78 8.37
CA THR A 385 -19.61 -19.00 8.09
C THR A 385 -18.12 -18.79 8.42
N LEU A 386 -17.56 -17.64 8.06
CA LEU A 386 -16.18 -17.28 8.38
C LEU A 386 -15.93 -17.28 9.89
N GLN A 387 -16.88 -16.75 10.67
CA GLN A 387 -16.80 -16.74 12.13
C GLN A 387 -16.86 -18.15 12.73
N GLN A 388 -17.65 -19.05 12.14
CA GLN A 388 -17.73 -20.45 12.57
C GLN A 388 -16.44 -21.23 12.22
N VAL A 389 -15.84 -20.97 11.07
CA VAL A 389 -14.60 -21.62 10.63
C VAL A 389 -13.39 -21.12 11.40
N SER A 390 -13.29 -19.80 11.62
CA SER A 390 -12.18 -19.20 12.36
C SER A 390 -12.56 -17.81 12.90
N GLU A 391 -12.80 -17.75 14.20
CA GLU A 391 -13.06 -16.50 14.92
C GLU A 391 -11.90 -15.49 14.74
N THR A 392 -10.65 -15.98 14.75
CA THR A 392 -9.48 -15.14 14.52
C THR A 392 -9.50 -14.47 13.14
N VAL A 393 -9.83 -15.22 12.09
CA VAL A 393 -9.90 -14.67 10.73
C VAL A 393 -11.07 -13.69 10.62
N ALA A 394 -12.22 -14.02 11.19
CA ALA A 394 -13.37 -13.11 11.23
C ALA A 394 -13.04 -11.78 11.94
N SER A 395 -12.22 -11.84 13.01
CA SER A 395 -11.82 -10.64 13.75
C SER A 395 -11.05 -9.63 12.89
N TYR A 396 -10.36 -10.07 11.84
CA TYR A 396 -9.63 -9.17 10.93
C TYR A 396 -10.54 -8.24 10.11
N PHE A 397 -11.82 -8.58 10.01
CA PHE A 397 -12.82 -7.81 9.29
C PHE A 397 -13.60 -6.86 10.20
N LEU A 398 -13.47 -6.96 11.52
CA LEU A 398 -14.19 -6.11 12.45
C LEU A 398 -13.65 -4.67 12.39
N MET A 399 -14.55 -3.71 12.36
CA MET A 399 -14.29 -2.29 12.54
C MET A 399 -14.84 -1.89 13.89
N GLN A 400 -13.96 -1.66 14.87
CA GLN A 400 -14.30 -1.43 16.27
C GLN A 400 -14.05 0.01 16.69
N ASP A 401 -13.20 0.74 15.95
CA ASP A 401 -12.88 2.11 16.28
C ASP A 401 -14.11 3.00 16.05
N ASN A 402 -14.49 3.68 17.10
CA ASN A 402 -15.60 4.62 17.11
C ASN A 402 -15.08 5.99 17.53
N VAL A 403 -15.11 6.94 16.63
CA VAL A 403 -14.63 8.30 16.83
C VAL A 403 -15.82 9.24 16.72
N GLU A 404 -16.01 10.11 17.73
CA GLU A 404 -17.13 11.07 17.75
C GLU A 404 -18.49 10.39 17.46
N ASN A 405 -18.74 9.24 18.10
CA ASN A 405 -19.95 8.44 17.94
C ASN A 405 -20.22 7.95 16.51
N ALA A 406 -19.20 7.80 15.68
CA ALA A 406 -19.32 7.25 14.34
C ALA A 406 -18.18 6.26 14.02
N SER A 407 -18.52 5.15 13.36
CA SER A 407 -17.56 4.19 12.87
C SER A 407 -16.77 4.74 11.67
N VAL A 408 -15.60 4.12 11.37
CA VAL A 408 -14.80 4.48 10.19
C VAL A 408 -15.62 4.42 8.90
N ALA A 409 -16.49 3.43 8.74
CA ALA A 409 -17.36 3.30 7.56
C ALA A 409 -18.34 4.47 7.43
N GLN A 410 -18.89 4.96 8.55
CA GLN A 410 -19.77 6.13 8.56
C GLN A 410 -19.00 7.41 8.17
N TRP A 411 -17.77 7.58 8.67
CA TRP A 411 -16.92 8.72 8.28
C TRP A 411 -16.55 8.68 6.81
N VAL A 412 -16.19 7.52 6.26
CA VAL A 412 -15.93 7.35 4.82
C VAL A 412 -17.17 7.70 3.99
N ASN A 413 -18.36 7.25 4.40
CA ASN A 413 -19.61 7.60 3.71
C ASN A 413 -19.91 9.12 3.75
N ARG A 414 -19.69 9.78 4.90
CA ARG A 414 -19.82 11.25 5.01
C ARG A 414 -18.84 11.97 4.10
N TYR A 415 -17.59 11.52 4.09
CA TYR A 415 -16.55 12.05 3.23
C TYR A 415 -16.90 11.92 1.74
N GLN A 416 -17.28 10.73 1.30
CA GLN A 416 -17.64 10.46 -0.10
C GLN A 416 -18.87 11.24 -0.58
N LYS A 417 -19.78 11.59 0.34
CA LYS A 417 -20.91 12.48 0.03
C LYS A 417 -20.49 13.94 -0.10
N ALA A 418 -19.48 14.36 0.63
CA ALA A 418 -18.95 15.72 0.60
C ALA A 418 -18.01 15.97 -0.58
N VAL A 419 -17.16 14.98 -0.88
CA VAL A 419 -16.20 15.00 -1.98
C VAL A 419 -16.69 14.03 -3.07
N LEU A 420 -17.51 14.51 -3.98
CA LEU A 420 -18.25 13.73 -5.01
C LEU A 420 -17.34 13.11 -6.08
N GLY A 421 -16.27 12.43 -5.71
CA GLY A 421 -15.25 11.95 -6.64
C GLY A 421 -14.95 10.46 -6.52
N LYS A 422 -15.63 9.59 -7.32
CA LYS A 422 -15.33 8.16 -7.42
C LYS A 422 -14.47 7.76 -8.62
N PRO A 423 -14.61 8.38 -9.81
CA PRO A 423 -13.82 7.99 -10.96
C PRO A 423 -12.33 8.27 -10.76
N VAL A 424 -11.50 7.33 -11.22
CA VAL A 424 -10.03 7.49 -11.17
C VAL A 424 -9.57 8.34 -12.35
N ASN A 425 -9.42 9.64 -12.12
CA ASN A 425 -8.83 10.57 -13.08
C ASN A 425 -8.18 11.75 -12.34
N LEU A 426 -7.37 12.52 -13.03
CA LEU A 426 -6.59 13.61 -12.46
C LEU A 426 -7.46 14.67 -11.77
N SER A 427 -8.61 15.04 -12.39
CA SER A 427 -9.52 16.03 -11.83
C SER A 427 -10.06 15.57 -10.46
N THR A 428 -10.51 14.33 -10.37
CA THR A 428 -11.05 13.76 -9.13
C THR A 428 -9.98 13.59 -8.06
N GLN A 429 -8.79 13.15 -8.43
CA GLN A 429 -7.65 13.08 -7.50
C GLN A 429 -7.29 14.46 -6.94
N ASN A 430 -7.34 15.51 -7.79
CA ASN A 430 -7.15 16.89 -7.34
C ASN A 430 -8.22 17.30 -6.31
N LEU A 431 -9.51 16.95 -6.50
CA LEU A 431 -10.58 17.24 -5.53
C LEU A 431 -10.29 16.64 -4.14
N HIS A 432 -9.84 15.40 -4.11
CA HIS A 432 -9.49 14.72 -2.85
C HIS A 432 -8.29 15.41 -2.18
N LEU A 433 -7.28 15.74 -2.95
CA LEU A 433 -6.08 16.40 -2.44
C LEU A 433 -6.38 17.83 -1.95
N ASP A 434 -7.17 18.60 -2.70
CA ASP A 434 -7.63 19.92 -2.28
C ASP A 434 -8.37 19.87 -0.94
N SER A 435 -9.22 18.85 -0.73
CA SER A 435 -9.92 18.65 0.54
C SER A 435 -8.97 18.37 1.71
N TYR A 436 -7.90 17.62 1.46
CA TYR A 436 -6.86 17.37 2.45
C TYR A 436 -6.09 18.66 2.80
N PHE A 437 -5.70 19.44 1.80
CA PHE A 437 -4.97 20.70 2.03
C PHE A 437 -5.83 21.78 2.69
N GLU A 438 -7.14 21.78 2.49
CA GLU A 438 -8.07 22.62 3.26
C GLU A 438 -8.04 22.26 4.76
N TRP A 439 -8.12 20.98 5.09
CA TRP A 439 -7.98 20.51 6.48
C TRP A 439 -6.59 20.85 7.04
N LEU A 440 -5.53 20.61 6.26
CA LEU A 440 -4.17 20.86 6.69
C LEU A 440 -3.91 22.35 6.97
N GLY A 441 -4.44 23.26 6.12
CA GLY A 441 -4.37 24.71 6.33
C GLY A 441 -5.06 25.15 7.63
N GLN A 442 -6.18 24.53 8.00
CA GLN A 442 -6.88 24.82 9.25
C GLN A 442 -6.03 24.46 10.49
N GLN A 443 -5.04 23.58 10.37
CA GLN A 443 -4.16 23.21 11.49
C GLN A 443 -3.36 24.41 12.03
N PHE A 444 -3.12 25.46 11.23
CA PHE A 444 -2.50 26.69 11.73
C PHE A 444 -3.37 27.38 12.78
N TYR A 445 -4.67 27.41 12.59
CA TYR A 445 -5.62 27.98 13.57
C TYR A 445 -5.69 27.11 14.83
N GLN A 446 -5.73 25.79 14.69
CA GLN A 446 -5.72 24.87 15.82
C GLN A 446 -4.42 25.00 16.63
N TYR A 447 -3.28 25.09 15.95
CA TYR A 447 -2.00 25.35 16.60
C TYR A 447 -2.02 26.66 17.40
N ARG A 448 -2.47 27.76 16.79
CA ARG A 448 -2.55 29.08 17.46
C ARG A 448 -3.40 29.02 18.73
N LEU A 449 -4.59 28.42 18.63
CA LEU A 449 -5.49 28.27 19.78
C LEU A 449 -4.84 27.42 20.90
N ALA A 450 -4.26 26.30 20.55
CA ALA A 450 -3.58 25.42 21.50
C ALA A 450 -2.38 26.12 22.16
N ARG A 451 -1.62 26.90 21.39
CA ARG A 451 -0.49 27.69 21.90
C ARG A 451 -0.95 28.76 22.89
N GLN A 452 -2.00 29.52 22.57
CA GLN A 452 -2.58 30.52 23.49
C GLN A 452 -3.09 29.90 24.79
N GLN A 453 -3.69 28.72 24.72
CA GLN A 453 -4.13 28.00 25.91
C GLN A 453 -2.95 27.53 26.74
N LEU A 454 -1.94 26.99 26.12
CA LEU A 454 -0.72 26.54 26.80
C LEU A 454 0.00 27.71 27.52
N GLU A 455 0.08 28.87 26.88
CA GLU A 455 0.65 30.08 27.48
C GLU A 455 -0.12 30.54 28.72
N LYS A 456 -1.45 30.41 28.73
CA LYS A 456 -2.27 30.67 29.91
C LYS A 456 -2.00 29.64 31.02
N GLU A 457 -1.97 28.33 30.70
CA GLU A 457 -1.65 27.28 31.65
C GLU A 457 -0.24 27.49 32.28
N GLN A 458 0.74 27.92 31.50
CA GLN A 458 2.10 28.26 31.99
C GLN A 458 2.09 29.49 32.91
N ALA A 459 1.33 30.53 32.55
CA ALA A 459 1.20 31.72 33.35
C ALA A 459 0.54 31.43 34.72
N ASP A 460 -0.51 30.60 34.73
CA ASP A 460 -1.21 30.18 35.94
C ASP A 460 -0.29 29.38 36.89
N ILE A 461 0.52 28.47 36.34
CA ILE A 461 1.52 27.71 37.12
C ILE A 461 2.59 28.67 37.71
N THR A 462 3.03 29.63 36.92
CA THR A 462 4.04 30.62 37.37
C THR A 462 3.47 31.52 38.47
N LEU A 463 2.23 31.97 38.34
CA LEU A 463 1.55 32.76 39.38
C LEU A 463 1.33 31.94 40.66
N ALA A 464 0.91 30.69 40.54
CA ALA A 464 0.76 29.79 41.70
C ALA A 464 2.09 29.49 42.39
N ALA A 465 3.17 29.31 41.62
CA ALA A 465 4.53 29.15 42.18
C ALA A 465 5.03 30.44 42.83
N GLY A 466 4.77 31.59 42.22
CA GLY A 466 5.19 32.90 42.77
C GLY A 466 4.46 33.26 44.07
N SER A 467 3.20 32.88 44.22
CA SER A 467 2.41 33.06 45.46
C SER A 467 2.83 32.08 46.58
N SER A 468 3.49 30.97 46.23
CA SER A 468 3.93 29.91 47.17
C SER A 468 5.44 29.94 47.43
N ALA A 469 6.22 30.82 46.78
CA ALA A 469 7.69 30.85 46.80
C ALA A 469 8.31 31.46 48.06
N GLY A 470 7.54 31.69 49.09
CA GLY A 470 8.07 31.90 50.43
C GLY A 470 8.39 30.57 51.13
N LEU A 471 9.56 29.98 50.97
CA LEU A 471 10.18 28.92 51.76
C LEU A 471 10.03 27.44 51.40
N LEU A 472 9.10 26.98 50.59
CA LEU A 472 8.95 25.54 50.34
C LEU A 472 8.80 25.28 48.83
N GLY A 473 9.78 24.63 48.25
CA GLY A 473 9.89 24.33 46.83
C GLY A 473 8.60 23.78 46.19
N ILE A 474 8.52 23.81 44.85
CA ILE A 474 7.43 23.35 44.00
C ILE A 474 6.80 22.07 44.56
N THR A 475 5.51 22.11 44.87
CA THR A 475 4.78 20.96 45.38
C THR A 475 4.83 19.78 44.37
N PRO A 476 4.67 18.51 44.81
CA PRO A 476 4.60 17.38 43.88
C PRO A 476 3.57 17.57 42.77
N GLN A 477 2.44 18.18 43.08
CA GLN A 477 1.40 18.53 42.12
C GLN A 477 1.87 19.59 41.10
N GLY A 478 2.55 20.63 41.55
CA GLY A 478 3.15 21.65 40.68
C GLY A 478 4.21 21.09 39.74
N LYS A 479 5.03 20.13 40.23
CA LYS A 479 5.99 19.40 39.35
C LYS A 479 5.27 18.58 38.27
N GLN A 480 4.20 17.87 38.65
CA GLN A 480 3.44 17.08 37.72
C GLN A 480 2.74 17.95 36.68
N GLN A 481 2.19 19.09 37.07
CA GLN A 481 1.61 20.06 36.14
C GLN A 481 2.66 20.65 35.20
N ALA A 482 3.84 21.02 35.71
CA ALA A 482 4.93 21.52 34.87
C ALA A 482 5.39 20.47 33.84
N MET A 483 5.55 19.21 34.25
CA MET A 483 5.87 18.12 33.31
C MET A 483 4.79 17.92 32.25
N HIS A 484 3.51 18.02 32.61
CA HIS A 484 2.41 17.92 31.67
C HIS A 484 2.43 19.05 30.64
N VAL A 485 2.66 20.29 31.09
CA VAL A 485 2.80 21.46 30.21
C VAL A 485 4.01 21.33 29.30
N GLN A 486 5.15 20.82 29.81
CA GLN A 486 6.33 20.57 29.00
C GLN A 486 6.03 19.54 27.89
N ALA A 487 5.40 18.42 28.22
CA ALA A 487 5.02 17.41 27.23
C ALA A 487 4.07 17.97 26.15
N LYS A 488 3.08 18.79 26.55
CA LYS A 488 2.22 19.51 25.60
C LYS A 488 3.02 20.46 24.69
N THR A 489 4.00 21.16 25.26
CA THR A 489 4.88 22.08 24.50
C THR A 489 5.65 21.32 23.42
N GLU A 490 6.28 20.19 23.78
CA GLU A 490 7.05 19.38 22.84
C GLU A 490 6.19 18.87 21.67
N VAL A 491 4.96 18.44 21.95
CA VAL A 491 4.00 18.02 20.93
C VAL A 491 3.63 19.19 20.01
N LEU A 492 3.34 20.37 20.58
CA LEU A 492 3.00 21.56 19.81
C LEU A 492 4.18 22.06 18.96
N ASP A 493 5.38 22.04 19.49
CA ASP A 493 6.58 22.48 18.76
C ASP A 493 6.90 21.51 17.60
N SER A 494 6.72 20.20 17.81
CA SER A 494 6.83 19.21 16.73
C SER A 494 5.79 19.44 15.64
N HIS A 495 4.52 19.68 16.01
CA HIS A 495 3.45 19.98 15.06
C HIS A 495 3.71 21.28 14.30
N TRP A 496 4.20 22.31 14.98
CA TRP A 496 4.61 23.56 14.33
C TRP A 496 5.76 23.36 13.34
N GLY A 497 6.79 22.61 13.74
CA GLY A 497 7.91 22.28 12.87
C GLY A 497 7.42 21.67 11.55
N TRP A 498 6.56 20.65 11.64
CA TRP A 498 5.97 20.00 10.47
C TRP A 498 5.15 20.96 9.58
N LEU A 499 4.26 21.77 10.16
CA LEU A 499 3.48 22.77 9.40
C LEU A 499 4.38 23.83 8.74
N ASN A 500 5.44 24.27 9.44
CA ASN A 500 6.36 25.25 8.93
C ASN A 500 7.24 24.73 7.80
N ASP A 501 7.64 23.45 7.85
CA ASP A 501 8.39 22.79 6.78
C ASP A 501 7.53 22.71 5.50
N ILE A 502 6.25 22.35 5.62
CA ILE A 502 5.31 22.35 4.49
C ILE A 502 5.13 23.77 3.93
N ASP A 503 5.00 24.78 4.80
CA ASP A 503 4.86 26.18 4.37
C ASP A 503 6.13 26.71 3.71
N SER A 504 7.31 26.26 4.12
CA SER A 504 8.56 26.61 3.44
C SER A 504 8.53 26.14 1.99
N VAL A 505 8.12 24.89 1.78
CA VAL A 505 7.96 24.32 0.43
C VAL A 505 6.86 25.04 -0.37
N ALA A 506 5.75 25.41 0.28
CA ALA A 506 4.70 26.20 -0.37
C ALA A 506 5.23 27.55 -0.87
N ARG A 507 6.02 28.25 -0.05
CA ARG A 507 6.67 29.52 -0.45
C ARG A 507 7.67 29.34 -1.59
N ASP A 508 8.43 28.25 -1.59
CA ASP A 508 9.36 27.95 -2.69
C ASP A 508 8.61 27.73 -4.02
N ILE A 509 7.46 27.03 -3.98
CA ILE A 509 6.58 26.89 -5.15
C ILE A 509 6.09 28.26 -5.62
N ILE A 510 5.59 29.12 -4.71
CA ILE A 510 5.08 30.45 -5.03
C ILE A 510 6.19 31.30 -5.65
N ASN A 511 7.34 31.40 -5.01
CA ASN A 511 8.46 32.20 -5.45
C ASN A 511 9.00 31.76 -6.82
N THR A 512 9.07 30.47 -7.08
CA THR A 512 9.56 29.89 -8.33
C THR A 512 8.50 29.85 -9.44
N THR A 513 7.25 30.20 -9.14
CA THR A 513 6.15 30.35 -10.10
C THR A 513 5.96 31.83 -10.48
N GLU A 514 5.97 32.73 -9.50
CA GLU A 514 5.77 34.19 -9.73
C GLU A 514 7.02 34.88 -10.30
N GLY A 515 8.16 34.14 -10.39
CA GLY A 515 9.39 34.55 -11.07
C GLY A 515 9.87 33.48 -12.07
N PRO A 516 10.93 33.74 -12.85
CA PRO A 516 11.51 32.76 -13.74
C PRO A 516 12.13 31.62 -12.87
N GLY A 517 11.47 30.46 -12.83
CA GLY A 517 11.90 29.35 -11.99
C GLY A 517 11.45 27.99 -12.48
N PRO A 518 11.92 26.92 -11.80
CA PRO A 518 11.64 25.55 -12.23
C PRO A 518 10.14 25.21 -12.17
N PHE A 519 9.37 25.77 -11.21
CA PHE A 519 7.95 25.47 -11.10
C PHE A 519 7.11 26.16 -12.18
N ASP A 520 7.45 27.39 -12.58
CA ASP A 520 6.86 28.07 -13.75
C ASP A 520 7.07 27.26 -15.04
N THR A 521 8.28 26.70 -15.21
CA THR A 521 8.58 25.80 -16.33
C THR A 521 7.73 24.52 -16.26
N ALA A 522 7.55 23.95 -15.09
CA ALA A 522 6.72 22.77 -14.87
C ALA A 522 5.25 23.01 -15.23
N ILE A 523 4.70 24.16 -14.83
CA ILE A 523 3.33 24.56 -15.20
C ILE A 523 3.18 24.69 -16.72
N LYS A 524 4.15 25.28 -17.41
CA LYS A 524 4.11 25.42 -18.88
C LYS A 524 4.14 24.06 -19.61
N ILE A 525 4.84 23.05 -19.06
CA ILE A 525 4.95 21.73 -19.65
C ILE A 525 3.73 20.86 -19.34
N ALA A 526 3.24 20.89 -18.10
CA ALA A 526 2.12 20.06 -17.62
C ALA A 526 1.16 20.88 -16.73
N PRO A 527 0.39 21.83 -17.31
CA PRO A 527 -0.47 22.73 -16.54
C PRO A 527 -1.50 21.99 -15.68
N ASP A 528 -2.10 20.92 -16.20
CA ASP A 528 -3.12 20.15 -15.49
C ASP A 528 -2.61 19.50 -14.19
N VAL A 529 -1.31 19.27 -14.08
CA VAL A 529 -0.65 18.66 -12.91
C VAL A 529 -0.15 19.74 -11.94
N TYR A 530 0.58 20.74 -12.44
CA TYR A 530 1.33 21.66 -11.60
C TYR A 530 0.57 22.95 -11.25
N GLU A 531 -0.37 23.40 -12.07
CA GLU A 531 -1.22 24.55 -11.71
C GLU A 531 -2.11 24.29 -10.50
N PRO A 532 -2.76 23.11 -10.36
CA PRO A 532 -3.45 22.77 -9.11
C PRO A 532 -2.52 22.70 -7.89
N ALA A 533 -1.28 22.22 -8.06
CA ALA A 533 -0.29 22.20 -6.99
C ALA A 533 0.12 23.60 -6.52
N TYR A 534 0.35 24.52 -7.46
CA TYR A 534 0.59 25.94 -7.16
C TYR A 534 -0.58 26.57 -6.41
N ARG A 535 -1.82 26.35 -6.87
CA ARG A 535 -3.02 26.88 -6.18
C ARG A 535 -3.13 26.36 -4.75
N ARG A 536 -2.86 25.06 -4.52
CA ARG A 536 -2.83 24.45 -3.17
C ARG A 536 -1.76 25.07 -2.29
N ALA A 537 -0.54 25.23 -2.80
CA ALA A 537 0.57 25.84 -2.08
C ALA A 537 0.26 27.28 -1.68
N LYS A 538 -0.24 28.10 -2.62
CA LYS A 538 -0.64 29.49 -2.36
C LYS A 538 -1.75 29.57 -1.31
N ARG A 539 -2.74 28.70 -1.40
CA ARG A 539 -3.84 28.67 -0.46
C ARG A 539 -3.41 28.18 0.93
N PHE A 540 -2.56 27.17 1.01
CA PHE A 540 -2.01 26.70 2.28
C PHE A 540 -1.20 27.82 2.98
N HIS A 541 -0.37 28.52 2.24
CA HIS A 541 0.37 29.68 2.74
C HIS A 541 -0.58 30.79 3.22
N GLN A 542 -1.69 31.05 2.50
CA GLN A 542 -2.69 32.03 2.90
C GLN A 542 -3.35 31.66 4.24
N TYR A 543 -3.61 30.37 4.51
CA TYR A 543 -4.10 29.92 5.81
C TYR A 543 -3.14 30.30 6.94
N ARG A 544 -1.84 30.13 6.74
CA ARG A 544 -0.81 30.56 7.71
C ARG A 544 -0.86 32.07 7.95
N ILE A 545 -0.82 32.85 6.89
CA ILE A 545 -0.86 34.32 7.00
C ILE A 545 -2.09 34.73 7.83
N ASN A 546 -3.28 34.33 7.42
CA ASN A 546 -4.52 34.71 8.09
C ASN A 546 -4.57 34.24 9.56
N ALA A 547 -4.05 33.05 9.85
CA ALA A 547 -3.99 32.55 11.21
C ALA A 547 -3.17 33.44 12.15
N PHE A 548 -2.09 34.06 11.67
CA PHE A 548 -1.19 34.88 12.48
C PHE A 548 -1.45 36.39 12.39
N THR A 549 -2.15 36.88 11.37
CA THR A 549 -2.64 38.26 11.31
C THR A 549 -3.95 38.44 12.09
N GLY A 550 -4.63 37.36 12.45
CA GLY A 550 -5.91 37.41 13.17
C GLY A 550 -7.12 37.42 12.23
N ASP A 551 -6.91 37.28 10.93
CA ASP A 551 -7.97 37.21 9.93
C ASP A 551 -8.72 35.88 10.00
N ALA A 552 -9.95 35.87 9.47
CA ALA A 552 -10.73 34.64 9.34
C ALA A 552 -10.06 33.64 8.36
N PRO A 553 -10.26 32.33 8.57
CA PRO A 553 -9.77 31.35 7.62
C PRO A 553 -10.37 31.61 6.23
N PRO A 554 -9.63 31.32 5.16
CA PRO A 554 -10.17 31.38 3.81
C PRO A 554 -11.42 30.51 3.68
N GLN A 555 -12.40 30.94 2.89
CA GLN A 555 -13.60 30.12 2.65
C GLN A 555 -13.20 28.77 2.04
N PRO A 556 -13.59 27.63 2.64
CA PRO A 556 -13.13 26.33 2.17
C PRO A 556 -13.69 26.03 0.77
N TRP A 557 -12.83 25.46 -0.09
CA TRP A 557 -13.27 24.96 -1.41
C TRP A 557 -14.19 23.75 -1.26
N TYR A 558 -13.92 22.91 -0.27
CA TYR A 558 -14.67 21.68 0.04
C TYR A 558 -14.89 21.55 1.54
N ARG A 559 -16.07 21.06 1.92
CA ARG A 559 -16.44 20.83 3.31
C ARG A 559 -16.38 19.33 3.65
N ALA A 560 -15.20 18.72 3.45
CA ALA A 560 -14.98 17.35 3.94
C ALA A 560 -15.00 17.32 5.47
N PRO A 561 -15.53 16.25 6.09
CA PRO A 561 -15.48 16.10 7.54
C PRO A 561 -14.00 16.03 7.97
N PRO A 562 -13.55 16.93 8.87
CA PRO A 562 -12.15 17.00 9.28
C PRO A 562 -11.70 15.75 10.03
N GLU A 563 -12.63 15.00 10.63
CA GLU A 563 -12.39 13.80 11.39
C GLU A 563 -11.72 12.70 10.54
N ILE A 564 -12.06 12.62 9.25
CA ILE A 564 -11.44 11.61 8.36
C ILE A 564 -9.92 11.79 8.30
N PHE A 565 -9.45 13.05 8.22
CA PHE A 565 -8.04 13.39 8.16
C PHE A 565 -7.36 13.39 9.53
N ALA A 566 -8.09 13.77 10.57
CA ALA A 566 -7.54 13.79 11.92
C ALA A 566 -7.28 12.39 12.48
N TYR A 567 -8.16 11.43 12.19
CA TYR A 567 -8.17 10.14 12.87
C TYR A 567 -7.81 8.94 11.99
N PHE A 568 -7.96 9.03 10.66
CA PHE A 568 -7.91 7.85 9.79
C PHE A 568 -6.96 7.96 8.60
N VAL A 569 -6.89 9.10 7.92
CA VAL A 569 -6.03 9.26 6.73
C VAL A 569 -4.59 9.51 7.13
N HIS A 570 -3.72 8.56 6.82
CA HIS A 570 -2.29 8.64 7.07
C HIS A 570 -1.55 9.42 5.99
N ASP A 571 -0.40 9.96 6.37
CA ASP A 571 0.51 10.68 5.51
C ASP A 571 1.92 10.10 5.64
N LEU A 572 2.27 9.20 4.74
CA LEU A 572 3.52 8.45 4.82
C LEU A 572 4.68 9.07 4.05
N ILE A 573 4.46 10.16 3.33
CA ILE A 573 5.53 10.82 2.57
C ILE A 573 6.68 11.28 3.48
N THR A 574 6.37 11.72 4.68
CA THR A 574 7.36 12.17 5.67
C THR A 574 8.06 11.00 6.37
N VAL A 575 7.36 9.87 6.53
CA VAL A 575 7.90 8.67 7.18
C VAL A 575 8.91 7.97 6.28
N ASP A 576 8.58 7.81 5.00
CA ASP A 576 9.42 7.08 4.05
C ASP A 576 10.72 7.83 3.69
N ARG A 577 10.76 9.15 3.79
CA ARG A 577 11.90 9.98 3.36
C ARG A 577 12.72 10.62 4.47
N GLY A 578 12.36 10.42 5.73
CA GLY A 578 13.12 11.00 6.84
C GLY A 578 13.22 12.53 6.75
N ALA A 579 12.13 13.23 6.96
CA ALA A 579 12.05 14.68 7.24
C ALA A 579 12.24 15.68 6.07
N SER A 580 12.52 15.29 4.84
CA SER A 580 12.63 16.27 3.75
C SER A 580 11.34 16.33 2.93
N ILE A 581 10.49 17.31 3.23
CA ILE A 581 9.33 17.66 2.40
C ILE A 581 9.84 18.37 1.14
N SER A 582 9.39 17.95 -0.04
CA SER A 582 9.76 18.57 -1.32
C SER A 582 8.52 19.17 -2.02
N THR A 583 8.72 19.88 -3.11
CA THR A 583 7.63 20.49 -3.91
C THR A 583 6.58 19.49 -4.37
N ASP A 584 6.94 18.21 -4.47
CA ASP A 584 6.01 17.12 -4.81
C ASP A 584 4.91 16.90 -3.77
N PHE A 585 5.09 17.41 -2.56
CA PHE A 585 4.10 17.32 -1.51
C PHE A 585 2.73 17.86 -1.93
N PHE A 586 2.72 18.88 -2.82
CA PHE A 586 1.51 19.50 -3.33
C PHE A 586 1.01 18.90 -4.64
N VAL A 587 1.75 17.98 -5.25
CA VAL A 587 1.45 17.39 -6.56
C VAL A 587 0.66 16.10 -6.41
N VAL A 588 -0.30 15.86 -7.30
CA VAL A 588 -0.95 14.54 -7.44
C VAL A 588 0.03 13.58 -8.10
N ARG A 589 0.13 12.35 -7.60
CA ARG A 589 0.95 11.32 -8.25
C ARG A 589 0.47 11.04 -9.67
N ALA A 590 1.40 10.71 -10.56
CA ALA A 590 1.10 10.33 -11.93
C ALA A 590 0.27 9.03 -11.97
N ALA A 591 -0.53 8.92 -13.03
CA ALA A 591 -1.28 7.71 -13.34
C ALA A 591 -0.91 7.21 -14.74
N GLU A 592 -0.42 5.98 -14.83
CA GLU A 592 -0.10 5.30 -16.08
C GLU A 592 -1.27 4.43 -16.51
N THR A 593 -1.73 4.64 -17.72
CA THR A 593 -2.85 3.89 -18.31
C THR A 593 -2.36 3.23 -19.60
N PRO A 594 -2.21 1.90 -19.63
CA PRO A 594 -1.89 1.19 -20.85
C PRO A 594 -3.04 1.34 -21.85
N LYS A 595 -2.71 1.35 -23.12
CA LYS A 595 -3.67 1.42 -24.21
C LYS A 595 -3.76 0.07 -24.90
N PRO A 596 -4.94 -0.35 -25.38
CA PRO A 596 -5.03 -1.49 -26.28
C PRO A 596 -4.12 -1.28 -27.49
N GLU A 597 -3.42 -2.32 -27.92
CA GLU A 597 -2.65 -2.35 -29.16
C GLU A 597 -3.58 -2.26 -30.39
#